data_62176c6493ef733a80f08030e67c73ae
#
_entry.id   62176c6493ef733a80f08030e67c73ae
#
_cell.length_a   1.000
_cell.length_b   1.000
_cell.length_c   1.000
_cell.angle_alpha   90.00
_cell.angle_beta   90.00
_cell.angle_gamma   90.00
#
_symmetry.space_group_name_H-M   'P 1'
#
loop_
_entity.id
_entity.type
_entity.pdbx_description
1 polymer ?
#
loop_
_entity_poly.entity_id
_entity_poly.type
_entity_poly.pdbx_seq_one_letter_code
_entity_poly.pdbx_strand_id
1 'polypeptide(L)'
;MAICLVLSRTGMEEETPRPGVIVISISDPGDPLPLEGWDKVFRFEFDDCEEREAVLAQVTRRRDGSFGKVVAFTEDMAKKIMKILEDHPTEDFIVHCNAGVSRSVAVGRFIGEETRRKVLFRGNCLSDVHANGLVLRLLHRQVWLRS
;
A
#
# COMPACT_ATOMS: atom_id res chain seq x y z
N MET A 1 8.61 19.13 -6.81
CA MET A 1 8.45 17.75 -7.24
C MET A 1 7.60 17.00 -6.23
N ALA A 2 6.59 16.28 -6.68
CA ALA A 2 5.76 15.47 -5.78
C ALA A 2 6.52 14.24 -5.26
N ILE A 3 6.16 13.81 -4.07
CA ILE A 3 6.79 12.66 -3.42
C ILE A 3 5.78 11.56 -3.10
N CYS A 4 6.30 10.37 -2.86
CA CYS A 4 5.55 9.26 -2.29
C CYS A 4 6.30 8.79 -1.04
N LEU A 5 5.72 9.01 0.12
CA LEU A 5 6.32 8.63 1.40
C LEU A 5 5.77 7.27 1.84
N VAL A 6 6.67 6.33 2.11
CA VAL A 6 6.30 4.97 2.56
C VAL A 6 6.57 4.85 4.05
N LEU A 7 5.56 4.45 4.80
CA LEU A 7 5.58 4.40 6.27
C LEU A 7 5.07 3.06 6.81
N SER A 8 5.48 2.76 8.04
CA SER A 8 4.82 1.77 8.87
C SER A 8 3.54 2.33 9.46
N ARG A 9 2.73 1.48 10.08
CA ARG A 9 1.53 1.91 10.83
C ARG A 9 1.88 2.91 11.91
N THR A 10 2.91 2.63 12.71
CA THR A 10 3.39 3.53 13.76
C THR A 10 3.85 4.87 13.17
N GLY A 11 4.60 4.82 12.07
CA GLY A 11 5.04 6.03 11.38
C GLY A 11 3.87 6.88 10.90
N MET A 12 2.82 6.24 10.38
CA MET A 12 1.62 6.96 9.93
C MET A 12 0.86 7.60 11.10
N GLU A 13 0.78 6.91 12.24
CA GLU A 13 0.15 7.47 13.44
C GLU A 13 0.84 8.75 13.91
N GLU A 14 2.13 8.86 13.69
CA GLU A 14 2.94 10.03 14.10
C GLU A 14 2.90 11.18 13.09
N GLU A 15 2.37 10.96 11.90
CA GLU A 15 2.29 11.99 10.87
C GLU A 15 1.18 13.00 11.18
N THR A 16 1.50 14.27 10.98
CA THR A 16 0.52 15.35 11.12
C THR A 16 -0.29 15.47 9.81
N PRO A 17 -1.63 15.44 9.87
CA PRO A 17 -2.45 15.64 8.69
C PRO A 17 -2.12 16.92 7.93
N ARG A 18 -2.06 16.81 6.61
CA ARG A 18 -1.80 17.92 5.69
C ARG A 18 -2.84 17.92 4.58
N PRO A 19 -3.33 19.09 4.15
CA PRO A 19 -4.27 19.15 3.04
C PRO A 19 -3.61 18.74 1.72
N GLY A 20 -4.38 18.16 0.82
CA GLY A 20 -3.94 17.82 -0.53
C GLY A 20 -3.07 16.57 -0.64
N VAL A 21 -2.75 15.90 0.45
CA VAL A 21 -2.01 14.64 0.44
C VAL A 21 -2.98 13.47 0.24
N ILE A 22 -2.63 12.57 -0.64
CA ILE A 22 -3.39 11.34 -0.89
C ILE A 22 -2.82 10.23 -0.01
N VAL A 23 -3.63 9.64 0.85
CA VAL A 23 -3.22 8.54 1.72
C VAL A 23 -3.77 7.22 1.18
N ILE A 24 -2.86 6.27 0.93
CA ILE A 24 -3.22 4.87 0.66
C ILE A 24 -2.92 4.10 1.95
N SER A 25 -3.99 3.69 2.62
CA SER A 25 -3.91 3.04 3.92
C SER A 25 -4.14 1.54 3.77
N ILE A 26 -3.10 0.76 4.01
CA ILE A 26 -3.12 -0.70 3.87
C ILE A 26 -3.08 -1.32 5.26
N SER A 27 -4.03 -2.19 5.53
CA SER A 27 -4.13 -2.87 6.82
C SER A 27 -4.55 -4.33 6.64
N ASP A 28 -4.39 -5.11 7.71
CA ASP A 28 -4.97 -6.44 7.77
C ASP A 28 -6.49 -6.33 7.71
N PRO A 29 -7.19 -7.35 7.17
CA PRO A 29 -8.64 -7.36 7.15
C PRO A 29 -9.25 -7.13 8.53
N GLY A 30 -10.17 -6.17 8.63
CA GLY A 30 -10.86 -5.85 9.87
C GLY A 30 -10.07 -5.01 10.87
N ASP A 31 -8.90 -4.49 10.49
CA ASP A 31 -8.03 -3.73 11.41
C ASP A 31 -7.54 -2.41 10.81
N PRO A 32 -8.44 -1.55 10.32
CA PRO A 32 -8.04 -0.30 9.70
C PRO A 32 -7.46 0.68 10.72
N LEU A 33 -6.47 1.45 10.28
CA LEU A 33 -5.90 2.52 11.10
C LEU A 33 -6.83 3.74 11.04
N PRO A 34 -7.28 4.27 12.19
CA PRO A 34 -8.01 5.54 12.18
C PRO A 34 -7.12 6.69 11.67
N LEU A 35 -7.65 7.48 10.74
CA LEU A 35 -6.90 8.55 10.08
C LEU A 35 -7.73 9.85 10.07
N GLU A 36 -8.01 10.36 11.24
CA GLU A 36 -8.74 11.62 11.39
C GLU A 36 -7.90 12.80 10.90
N GLY A 37 -8.55 13.76 10.26
CA GLY A 37 -7.89 14.97 9.79
C GLY A 37 -7.26 14.88 8.41
N TRP A 38 -7.17 13.70 7.83
CA TRP A 38 -6.69 13.52 6.46
C TRP A 38 -7.85 13.66 5.47
N ASP A 39 -7.69 14.47 4.44
CA ASP A 39 -8.77 14.78 3.49
C ASP A 39 -9.13 13.61 2.59
N LYS A 40 -8.14 12.90 2.08
CA LYS A 40 -8.32 11.85 1.09
C LYS A 40 -7.60 10.59 1.52
N VAL A 41 -8.37 9.62 2.00
CA VAL A 41 -7.86 8.33 2.45
C VAL A 41 -8.52 7.23 1.63
N PHE A 42 -7.70 6.41 0.99
CA PHE A 42 -8.14 5.23 0.25
C PHE A 42 -7.66 3.99 1.00
N ARG A 43 -8.59 3.16 1.41
CA ARG A 43 -8.30 2.01 2.27
C ARG A 43 -8.30 0.72 1.49
N PHE A 44 -7.29 -0.12 1.78
CA PHE A 44 -7.17 -1.46 1.21
C PHE A 44 -6.88 -2.44 2.35
N GLU A 45 -7.70 -3.48 2.45
CA GLU A 45 -7.55 -4.48 3.50
C GLU A 45 -7.20 -5.82 2.86
N PHE A 46 -5.98 -6.26 3.08
CA PHE A 46 -5.47 -7.55 2.62
C PHE A 46 -4.23 -7.93 3.42
N ASP A 47 -3.95 -9.22 3.48
CA ASP A 47 -2.79 -9.74 4.21
C ASP A 47 -1.51 -9.60 3.37
N ASP A 48 -0.37 -9.57 4.06
CA ASP A 48 0.94 -9.58 3.42
C ASP A 48 1.28 -11.03 3.05
N CYS A 49 0.86 -11.43 1.86
CA CYS A 49 1.04 -12.80 1.39
C CYS A 49 1.43 -12.83 -0.08
N GLU A 50 2.00 -13.95 -0.49
CA GLU A 50 2.23 -14.27 -1.89
C GLU A 50 1.04 -15.08 -2.44
N GLU A 51 0.98 -15.19 -3.78
CA GLU A 51 -0.11 -15.89 -4.45
C GLU A 51 -0.26 -17.34 -3.99
N ARG A 52 0.86 -18.03 -3.75
CA ARG A 52 0.86 -19.41 -3.29
C ARG A 52 0.08 -19.58 -1.98
N GLU A 53 0.30 -18.69 -1.03
CA GLU A 53 -0.38 -18.72 0.27
C GLU A 53 -1.88 -18.52 0.11
N ALA A 54 -2.28 -17.61 -0.77
CA ALA A 54 -3.68 -17.35 -1.08
C ALA A 54 -4.34 -18.56 -1.75
N VAL A 55 -3.68 -19.17 -2.71
CA VAL A 55 -4.19 -20.35 -3.43
C VAL A 55 -4.37 -21.53 -2.48
N LEU A 56 -3.46 -21.72 -1.54
CA LEU A 56 -3.53 -22.79 -0.54
C LEU A 56 -4.50 -22.49 0.58
N ALA A 57 -5.16 -21.32 0.57
CA ALA A 57 -6.12 -20.89 1.58
C ALA A 57 -5.58 -21.02 3.01
N GLN A 58 -4.31 -20.65 3.19
CA GLN A 58 -3.64 -20.76 4.50
C GLN A 58 -4.26 -19.81 5.51
N VAL A 59 -4.17 -20.20 6.78
CA VAL A 59 -4.53 -19.34 7.91
C VAL A 59 -3.31 -18.52 8.29
N THR A 60 -3.50 -17.25 8.54
CA THR A 60 -2.43 -16.35 8.97
C THR A 60 -2.77 -15.70 10.30
N ARG A 61 -1.74 -15.37 11.06
CA ARG A 61 -1.86 -14.57 12.28
C ARG A 61 -1.68 -13.10 11.90
N ARG A 62 -2.60 -12.25 12.37
CA ARG A 62 -2.60 -10.82 12.06
C ARG A 62 -2.01 -9.99 13.20
N ARG A 63 -1.78 -8.71 12.92
CA ARG A 63 -1.19 -7.76 13.86
C ARG A 63 -1.91 -7.74 15.22
N ASP A 64 -3.23 -7.83 15.21
CA ASP A 64 -4.04 -7.79 16.43
C ASP A 64 -4.06 -9.11 17.22
N GLY A 65 -3.33 -10.11 16.75
CA GLY A 65 -3.28 -11.44 17.37
C GLY A 65 -4.36 -12.41 16.89
N SER A 66 -5.31 -11.94 16.08
CA SER A 66 -6.35 -12.81 15.52
C SER A 66 -5.78 -13.70 14.40
N PHE A 67 -6.52 -14.79 14.10
CA PHE A 67 -6.22 -15.69 13.00
C PHE A 67 -7.36 -15.67 12.01
N GLY A 68 -7.05 -15.81 10.74
CA GLY A 68 -8.05 -15.90 9.69
C GLY A 68 -7.47 -16.46 8.41
N LYS A 69 -8.34 -16.78 7.47
CA LYS A 69 -7.91 -17.14 6.13
C LYS A 69 -7.19 -15.95 5.49
N VAL A 70 -6.11 -16.25 4.79
CA VAL A 70 -5.36 -15.24 4.02
C VAL A 70 -6.29 -14.56 3.02
N VAL A 71 -6.29 -13.23 3.06
CA VAL A 71 -6.96 -12.38 2.08
C VAL A 71 -5.88 -11.72 1.23
N ALA A 72 -5.80 -12.09 -0.03
CA ALA A 72 -4.77 -11.61 -0.94
C ALA A 72 -5.15 -10.28 -1.58
N PHE A 73 -4.13 -9.54 -2.00
CA PHE A 73 -4.30 -8.40 -2.91
C PHE A 73 -4.94 -8.88 -4.22
N THR A 74 -5.90 -8.13 -4.74
CA THR A 74 -6.68 -8.54 -5.91
C THR A 74 -6.44 -7.63 -7.10
N GLU A 75 -6.83 -8.11 -8.29
CA GLU A 75 -6.81 -7.30 -9.51
C GLU A 75 -7.71 -6.06 -9.38
N ASP A 76 -8.86 -6.18 -8.71
CA ASP A 76 -9.75 -5.03 -8.47
C ASP A 76 -9.08 -3.96 -7.61
N MET A 77 -8.31 -4.36 -6.61
CA MET A 77 -7.53 -3.42 -5.80
C MET A 77 -6.46 -2.73 -6.65
N ALA A 78 -5.80 -3.48 -7.53
CA ALA A 78 -4.82 -2.91 -8.45
C ALA A 78 -5.44 -1.87 -9.38
N LYS A 79 -6.64 -2.15 -9.92
CA LYS A 79 -7.39 -1.20 -10.75
C LYS A 79 -7.73 0.08 -9.98
N LYS A 80 -8.13 -0.06 -8.72
CA LYS A 80 -8.45 1.10 -7.86
C LYS A 80 -7.21 1.97 -7.64
N ILE A 81 -6.06 1.37 -7.39
CA ILE A 81 -4.80 2.11 -7.22
C ILE A 81 -4.46 2.87 -8.51
N MET A 82 -4.58 2.22 -9.67
CA MET A 82 -4.36 2.88 -10.95
C MET A 82 -5.26 4.09 -11.12
N LYS A 83 -6.54 3.95 -10.78
CA LYS A 83 -7.50 5.06 -10.87
C LYS A 83 -7.13 6.21 -9.94
N ILE A 84 -6.68 5.89 -8.73
CA ILE A 84 -6.23 6.91 -7.77
C ILE A 84 -5.06 7.71 -8.37
N LEU A 85 -4.10 7.04 -9.00
CA LEU A 85 -2.97 7.71 -9.64
C LEU A 85 -3.40 8.58 -10.82
N GLU A 86 -4.34 8.10 -11.62
CA GLU A 86 -4.88 8.87 -12.75
C GLU A 86 -5.64 10.12 -12.30
N ASP A 87 -6.40 9.99 -11.22
CA ASP A 87 -7.21 11.10 -10.67
C ASP A 87 -6.36 12.12 -9.91
N HIS A 88 -5.15 11.75 -9.50
CA HIS A 88 -4.26 12.58 -8.68
C HIS A 88 -2.86 12.63 -9.26
N PRO A 89 -2.67 13.30 -10.41
CA PRO A 89 -1.39 13.25 -11.13
C PRO A 89 -0.27 14.09 -10.51
N THR A 90 -0.59 15.02 -9.62
CA THR A 90 0.41 15.99 -9.10
C THR A 90 0.55 16.01 -7.58
N GLU A 91 -0.34 15.35 -6.85
CA GLU A 91 -0.37 15.38 -5.40
C GLU A 91 0.73 14.50 -4.79
N ASP A 92 1.13 14.84 -3.57
CA ASP A 92 1.97 13.96 -2.75
C ASP A 92 1.15 12.78 -2.25
N PHE A 93 1.79 11.63 -2.15
CA PHE A 93 1.19 10.41 -1.62
C PHE A 93 1.89 9.99 -0.33
N ILE A 94 1.11 9.42 0.57
CA ILE A 94 1.62 8.62 1.69
C ILE A 94 1.01 7.25 1.56
N VAL A 95 1.85 6.21 1.61
CA VAL A 95 1.42 4.82 1.58
C VAL A 95 1.93 4.15 2.84
N HIS A 96 1.06 3.53 3.61
CA HIS A 96 1.48 2.77 4.79
C HIS A 96 0.89 1.38 4.81
N CYS A 97 1.56 0.48 5.52
CA CYS A 97 1.03 -0.82 5.92
C CYS A 97 1.40 -1.06 7.38
N ASN A 98 1.40 -2.28 7.86
CA ASN A 98 1.74 -2.53 9.26
C ASN A 98 3.22 -2.27 9.55
N ALA A 99 4.11 -3.05 8.93
CA ALA A 99 5.55 -2.95 9.15
C ALA A 99 6.23 -1.87 8.30
N GLY A 100 5.65 -1.50 7.16
CA GLY A 100 6.25 -0.55 6.22
C GLY A 100 7.39 -1.13 5.40
N VAL A 101 7.45 -2.46 5.24
CA VAL A 101 8.57 -3.13 4.55
C VAL A 101 8.14 -3.98 3.35
N SER A 102 6.86 -4.27 3.18
CA SER A 102 6.40 -5.19 2.14
C SER A 102 5.24 -4.65 1.31
N ARG A 103 4.02 -4.59 1.84
CA ARG A 103 2.82 -4.16 1.11
C ARG A 103 2.91 -2.70 0.65
N SER A 104 3.18 -1.79 1.57
CA SER A 104 3.30 -0.36 1.25
C SER A 104 4.52 -0.06 0.38
N VAL A 105 5.60 -0.83 0.56
CA VAL A 105 6.80 -0.70 -0.25
C VAL A 105 6.54 -1.08 -1.69
N ALA A 106 5.75 -2.14 -1.92
CA ALA A 106 5.38 -2.55 -3.27
C ALA A 106 4.56 -1.46 -3.98
N VAL A 107 3.56 -0.91 -3.30
CA VAL A 107 2.74 0.17 -3.85
C VAL A 107 3.58 1.43 -4.09
N GLY A 108 4.41 1.80 -3.12
CA GLY A 108 5.29 2.97 -3.24
C GLY A 108 6.27 2.84 -4.39
N ARG A 109 6.90 1.67 -4.54
CA ARG A 109 7.78 1.39 -5.68
C ARG A 109 7.04 1.54 -7.00
N PHE A 110 5.84 0.97 -7.10
CA PHE A 110 5.02 1.07 -8.30
C PHE A 110 4.70 2.54 -8.63
N ILE A 111 4.31 3.33 -7.63
CA ILE A 111 4.03 4.75 -7.81
C ILE A 111 5.28 5.48 -8.34
N GLY A 112 6.45 5.19 -7.80
CA GLY A 112 7.70 5.77 -8.26
C GLY A 112 8.05 5.39 -9.69
N GLU A 113 7.78 4.14 -10.09
CA GLU A 113 8.04 3.66 -11.45
C GLU A 113 7.09 4.29 -12.49
N GLU A 114 5.81 4.49 -12.13
CA GLU A 114 4.77 4.92 -13.06
C GLU A 114 4.53 6.43 -13.05
N THR A 115 5.07 7.14 -12.09
CA THR A 115 4.91 8.58 -11.97
C THR A 115 6.28 9.23 -11.81
N ARG A 116 6.33 10.55 -11.75
CA ARG A 116 7.59 11.28 -11.53
C ARG A 116 7.87 11.54 -10.06
N ARG A 117 7.16 10.87 -9.17
CA ARG A 117 7.33 11.05 -7.74
C ARG A 117 8.60 10.39 -7.25
N LYS A 118 9.31 11.08 -6.36
CA LYS A 118 10.43 10.49 -5.63
C LYS A 118 9.85 9.69 -4.48
N VAL A 119 10.27 8.44 -4.33
CA VAL A 119 9.83 7.57 -3.25
C VAL A 119 10.79 7.71 -2.08
N LEU A 120 10.24 7.99 -0.90
CA LEU A 120 10.99 8.13 0.35
C LEU A 120 10.54 7.04 1.31
N PHE A 121 11.49 6.29 1.84
CA PHE A 121 11.25 5.25 2.84
C PHE A 121 11.66 5.77 4.21
N ARG A 122 10.80 5.59 5.20
CA ARG A 122 11.07 6.04 6.57
C ARG A 122 10.80 4.91 7.56
N GLY A 123 11.61 4.84 8.62
CA GLY A 123 11.45 3.86 9.67
C GLY A 123 12.21 2.58 9.40
N ASN A 124 11.52 1.45 9.46
CA ASN A 124 12.13 0.11 9.37
C ASN A 124 12.61 -0.28 7.98
N CYS A 125 12.17 0.44 6.96
CA CYS A 125 12.52 0.13 5.58
C CYS A 125 13.33 1.27 4.97
N LEU A 126 14.50 0.94 4.43
CA LEU A 126 15.37 1.89 3.75
C LEU A 126 15.41 1.63 2.24
N SER A 127 14.74 0.59 1.76
CA SER A 127 14.75 0.21 0.34
C SER A 127 13.53 -0.64 0.00
N ASP A 128 13.37 -0.98 -1.27
CA ASP A 128 12.28 -1.79 -1.79
C ASP A 128 12.59 -3.30 -1.90
N VAL A 129 13.66 -3.76 -1.25
CA VAL A 129 14.13 -5.14 -1.33
C VAL A 129 13.05 -6.17 -0.95
N HIS A 130 12.23 -5.85 0.04
CA HIS A 130 11.20 -6.75 0.54
C HIS A 130 9.80 -6.44 0.00
N ALA A 131 9.71 -5.71 -1.11
CA ALA A 131 8.43 -5.38 -1.73
C ALA A 131 7.61 -6.65 -2.03
N ASN A 132 6.32 -6.63 -1.67
CA ASN A 132 5.43 -7.75 -1.91
C ASN A 132 5.29 -8.06 -3.40
N GLY A 133 5.69 -9.26 -3.81
CA GLY A 133 5.75 -9.65 -5.22
C GLY A 133 4.38 -9.78 -5.87
N LEU A 134 3.37 -10.25 -5.15
CA LEU A 134 2.01 -10.37 -5.67
C LEU A 134 1.43 -8.98 -5.98
N VAL A 135 1.59 -8.05 -5.07
CA VAL A 135 1.12 -6.67 -5.26
C VAL A 135 1.78 -6.04 -6.49
N LEU A 136 3.11 -6.14 -6.61
CA LEU A 136 3.84 -5.61 -7.76
C LEU A 136 3.37 -6.24 -9.07
N ARG A 137 3.22 -7.56 -9.10
CA ARG A 137 2.80 -8.29 -10.30
C ARG A 137 1.44 -7.82 -10.80
N LEU A 138 0.47 -7.70 -9.90
CA LEU A 138 -0.88 -7.29 -10.27
C LEU A 138 -0.94 -5.82 -10.69
N LEU A 139 -0.14 -4.95 -10.06
CA LEU A 139 -0.05 -3.56 -10.47
C LEU A 139 0.62 -3.41 -11.84
N HIS A 140 1.75 -4.09 -12.07
CA HIS A 140 2.43 -4.07 -13.37
C HIS A 140 1.53 -4.61 -14.49
N ARG A 141 0.72 -5.61 -14.17
CA ARG A 141 -0.24 -6.15 -15.13
C ARG A 141 -1.25 -5.10 -15.58
N GLN A 142 -1.70 -4.22 -14.68
CA GLN A 142 -2.64 -3.15 -15.03
C GLN A 142 -2.02 -2.17 -16.03
N VAL A 143 -0.75 -1.84 -15.87
CA VAL A 143 -0.03 -0.98 -16.82
C VAL A 143 0.03 -1.66 -18.20
N TRP A 144 0.39 -2.93 -18.21
CA TRP A 144 0.49 -3.71 -19.44
C TRP A 144 -0.85 -3.80 -20.18
N LEU A 145 -1.94 -4.05 -19.45
CA LEU A 145 -3.29 -4.15 -20.03
C LEU A 145 -3.81 -2.83 -20.59
N ARG A 146 -3.27 -1.69 -20.14
CA ARG A 146 -3.66 -0.36 -20.59
C ARG A 146 -2.78 0.19 -21.72
N SER A 147 -1.75 -0.54 -22.08
CA SER A 147 -0.80 -0.14 -23.15
C SER A 147 -1.40 -0.29 -24.54
#